data_7427731c9f792f05e814f241a7e0d367
#
_entry.id   7427731c9f792f05e814f241a7e0d367
#
_cell.length_a   1.000
_cell.length_b   1.000
_cell.length_c   1.000
_cell.angle_alpha   90.00
_cell.angle_beta   90.00
_cell.angle_gamma   90.00
#
_symmetry.space_group_name_H-M   'P 1'
#
loop_
_entity.id
_entity.type
_entity.pdbx_description
1 polymer ?
#
loop_
_entity_poly.entity_id
_entity_poly.type
_entity_poly.pdbx_seq_one_letter_code
_entity_poly.pdbx_strand_id
1 'polypeptide(L)'
;LRRGGMGMQFAPGFEEVEYYAKGPWSNYKDRQTGSYLGRYTTTIRDMIDENTHPQTYGDHQDLRDLILKNKENGVNLRIQTADMVSFSLSHYNELDWNHKTHYTKLHWADLTIHPQLFAHFDYWQRGIGNNSCFSDCCLPHYETPYPGNWQGAEELTYTLRFIPELNKK
;
A
#
# COMPACT_ATOMS: atom_id res chain seq x y z
N LEU A 1 -5.18 14.85 6.86
CA LEU A 1 -4.45 13.59 6.80
C LEU A 1 -4.84 12.85 5.52
N ARG A 2 -3.88 12.35 4.76
CA ARG A 2 -4.15 11.61 3.52
C ARG A 2 -4.21 10.10 3.74
N ARG A 3 -3.42 9.58 4.68
CA ARG A 3 -3.42 8.18 5.09
C ARG A 3 -3.07 8.07 6.58
N GLY A 4 -3.57 7.05 7.23
CA GLY A 4 -3.30 6.75 8.64
C GLY A 4 -3.08 5.26 8.83
N GLY A 5 -1.85 4.89 9.12
CA GLY A 5 -1.46 3.50 9.26
C GLY A 5 0.01 3.35 9.60
N MET A 6 0.57 2.19 9.29
CA MET A 6 1.93 1.80 9.64
C MET A 6 2.74 1.50 8.39
N GLY A 7 3.86 2.22 8.22
CA GLY A 7 4.91 1.88 7.26
C GLY A 7 5.91 0.90 7.88
N MET A 8 6.32 -0.09 7.11
CA MET A 8 7.28 -1.11 7.53
C MET A 8 8.32 -1.37 6.44
N GLN A 9 9.50 -1.79 6.87
CA GLN A 9 10.54 -2.27 5.99
C GLN A 9 10.87 -3.73 6.35
N PHE A 10 10.88 -4.60 5.36
CA PHE A 10 11.27 -5.99 5.50
C PHE A 10 12.63 -6.26 4.87
N ALA A 11 13.28 -7.32 5.34
CA ALA A 11 14.54 -7.79 4.78
C ALA A 11 14.41 -8.13 3.28
N PRO A 12 15.52 -8.17 2.53
CA PRO A 12 15.53 -8.60 1.14
C PRO A 12 14.97 -10.02 0.91
N GLY A 13 14.61 -10.32 -0.34
CA GLY A 13 14.21 -11.65 -0.79
C GLY A 13 12.72 -11.91 -0.87
N PHE A 14 11.88 -10.95 -0.48
CA PHE A 14 10.44 -11.05 -0.68
C PHE A 14 10.06 -10.50 -2.05
N GLU A 15 9.82 -11.39 -3.01
CA GLU A 15 9.54 -11.04 -4.41
C GLU A 15 8.13 -11.41 -4.86
N GLU A 16 7.54 -12.42 -4.25
CA GLU A 16 6.21 -12.91 -4.58
C GLU A 16 5.25 -12.68 -3.42
N VAL A 17 4.01 -12.39 -3.78
CA VAL A 17 2.93 -12.16 -2.83
C VAL A 17 1.68 -12.93 -3.24
N GLU A 18 1.03 -13.50 -2.25
CA GLU A 18 -0.33 -14.03 -2.34
C GLU A 18 -1.19 -13.24 -1.37
N TYR A 19 -2.35 -12.76 -1.81
CA TYR A 19 -3.19 -11.95 -0.96
C TYR A 19 -4.69 -12.24 -1.15
N TYR A 20 -5.45 -12.04 -0.09
CA TYR A 20 -6.90 -12.02 -0.08
C TYR A 20 -7.35 -10.60 0.27
N ALA A 21 -7.70 -9.85 -0.75
CA ALA A 21 -8.07 -8.45 -0.71
C ALA A 21 -8.84 -8.06 -1.98
N LYS A 22 -9.18 -6.79 -2.17
CA LYS A 22 -9.62 -6.30 -3.47
C LYS A 22 -8.46 -6.24 -4.46
N GLY A 23 -8.71 -6.74 -5.67
CA GLY A 23 -7.74 -6.82 -6.76
C GLY A 23 -8.40 -7.18 -8.09
N PRO A 24 -7.63 -7.62 -9.11
CA PRO A 24 -6.16 -7.75 -9.12
C PRO A 24 -5.41 -6.41 -9.23
N TRP A 25 -6.08 -5.35 -9.70
CA TRP A 25 -5.51 -4.03 -9.95
C TRP A 25 -5.45 -3.19 -8.68
N SER A 26 -4.54 -2.23 -8.64
CA SER A 26 -4.51 -1.21 -7.60
C SER A 26 -5.86 -0.53 -7.47
N ASN A 27 -6.28 -0.29 -6.26
CA ASN A 27 -7.58 0.31 -6.00
C ASN A 27 -7.56 1.20 -4.75
N TYR A 28 -8.45 2.18 -4.75
CA TYR A 28 -8.57 3.20 -3.72
C TYR A 28 -10.05 3.35 -3.37
N LYS A 29 -10.38 4.01 -2.27
CA LYS A 29 -11.76 4.17 -1.83
C LYS A 29 -12.69 4.73 -2.89
N ASP A 30 -12.20 5.64 -3.71
CA ASP A 30 -12.92 6.30 -4.79
C ASP A 30 -12.62 5.69 -6.19
N ARG A 31 -11.78 4.66 -6.26
CA ARG A 31 -11.42 3.94 -7.49
C ARG A 31 -11.35 2.43 -7.24
N GLN A 32 -12.48 1.79 -7.08
CA GLN A 32 -12.52 0.36 -6.76
C GLN A 32 -13.61 -0.43 -7.50
N THR A 33 -14.36 0.19 -8.40
CA THR A 33 -15.49 -0.44 -9.09
C THR A 33 -15.08 -1.66 -9.92
N GLY A 34 -13.86 -1.66 -10.47
CA GLY A 34 -13.31 -2.78 -11.24
C GLY A 34 -12.54 -3.80 -10.41
N SER A 35 -12.53 -3.68 -9.08
CA SER A 35 -11.76 -4.54 -8.19
C SER A 35 -12.68 -5.38 -7.33
N TYR A 36 -12.41 -6.68 -7.24
CA TYR A 36 -13.24 -7.65 -6.52
C TYR A 36 -12.46 -8.27 -5.38
N LEU A 37 -13.15 -8.57 -4.29
CA LEU A 37 -12.57 -9.34 -3.20
C LEU A 37 -12.26 -10.76 -3.69
N GLY A 38 -11.00 -11.15 -3.66
CA GLY A 38 -10.54 -12.44 -4.17
C GLY A 38 -9.15 -12.80 -3.68
N ARG A 39 -8.70 -14.01 -4.02
CA ARG A 39 -7.32 -14.43 -3.80
C ARG A 39 -6.53 -14.23 -5.08
N TYR A 40 -5.41 -13.55 -4.95
CA TYR A 40 -4.52 -13.20 -6.05
C TYR A 40 -3.09 -13.57 -5.72
N THR A 41 -2.33 -13.93 -6.75
CA THR A 41 -0.89 -14.17 -6.66
C THR A 41 -0.20 -13.32 -7.71
N THR A 42 0.82 -12.59 -7.31
CA THR A 42 1.56 -11.71 -8.20
C THR A 42 3.00 -11.49 -7.69
N THR A 43 3.78 -10.71 -8.39
CA THR A 43 5.09 -10.26 -7.91
C THR A 43 4.97 -8.86 -7.29
N ILE A 44 5.91 -8.53 -6.40
CA ILE A 44 5.98 -7.17 -5.82
C ILE A 44 6.14 -6.12 -6.92
N ARG A 45 6.91 -6.45 -7.97
CA ARG A 45 7.10 -5.56 -9.11
C ARG A 45 5.79 -5.25 -9.83
N ASP A 46 4.93 -6.24 -10.02
CA ASP A 46 3.68 -6.09 -10.77
C ASP A 46 2.57 -5.38 -9.96
N MET A 47 2.80 -5.16 -8.67
CA MET A 47 1.88 -4.39 -7.83
C MET A 47 2.01 -2.88 -7.99
N ILE A 48 2.97 -2.42 -8.76
CA ILE A 48 3.28 -1.00 -8.90
C ILE A 48 2.72 -0.45 -10.20
N ASP A 49 1.99 0.66 -10.09
CA ASP A 49 1.55 1.44 -11.24
C ASP A 49 2.67 2.40 -11.66
N GLU A 50 3.35 2.13 -12.77
CA GLU A 50 4.40 2.99 -13.32
C GLU A 50 3.77 4.22 -14.01
N ASN A 51 3.62 5.30 -13.29
CA ASN A 51 3.15 6.57 -13.82
C ASN A 51 4.31 7.54 -14.12
N THR A 52 4.08 8.54 -14.95
CA THR A 52 5.10 9.50 -15.37
C THR A 52 5.80 10.18 -14.19
N HIS A 53 5.06 10.49 -13.13
CA HIS A 53 5.60 11.05 -11.89
C HIS A 53 5.46 10.06 -10.76
N PRO A 54 6.56 9.75 -10.04
CA PRO A 54 6.52 8.88 -8.88
C PRO A 54 5.59 9.45 -7.80
N GLN A 55 4.71 8.59 -7.31
CA GLN A 55 3.78 8.88 -6.23
C GLN A 55 3.58 7.60 -5.42
N THR A 56 2.76 7.65 -4.38
CA THR A 56 2.30 6.47 -3.67
C THR A 56 1.29 5.71 -4.54
N TYR A 57 1.70 4.59 -5.08
CA TYR A 57 0.90 3.73 -5.96
C TYR A 57 0.75 2.31 -5.42
N GLY A 58 -0.06 1.53 -6.11
CA GLY A 58 -0.17 0.10 -5.85
C GLY A 58 -0.96 -0.24 -4.59
N ASP A 59 -1.86 0.66 -4.15
CA ASP A 59 -2.70 0.38 -3.00
C ASP A 59 -3.80 -0.63 -3.33
N HIS A 60 -4.12 -1.50 -2.36
CA HIS A 60 -5.17 -2.50 -2.43
C HIS A 60 -6.02 -2.43 -1.16
N GLN A 61 -7.33 -2.33 -1.34
CA GLN A 61 -8.28 -2.19 -0.24
C GLN A 61 -8.73 -3.55 0.32
N ASP A 62 -9.25 -3.54 1.54
CA ASP A 62 -9.93 -4.65 2.19
C ASP A 62 -9.05 -5.90 2.37
N LEU A 63 -7.81 -5.71 2.82
CA LEU A 63 -6.91 -6.82 3.16
C LEU A 63 -7.52 -7.72 4.25
N ARG A 64 -7.40 -9.03 4.06
CA ARG A 64 -7.74 -10.08 5.03
C ARG A 64 -6.53 -10.96 5.37
N ASP A 65 -5.78 -11.31 4.35
CA ASP A 65 -4.69 -12.27 4.43
C ASP A 65 -3.66 -11.96 3.36
N LEU A 66 -2.41 -11.96 3.73
CA LEU A 66 -1.27 -11.66 2.87
C LEU A 66 -0.15 -12.63 3.18
N ILE A 67 0.47 -13.19 2.18
CA ILE A 67 1.66 -14.05 2.32
C ILE A 67 2.76 -13.48 1.46
N LEU A 68 3.78 -12.95 2.10
CA LEU A 68 5.03 -12.56 1.47
C LEU A 68 5.93 -13.80 1.37
N LYS A 69 6.35 -14.16 0.16
CA LYS A 69 7.16 -15.36 -0.09
C LYS A 69 8.63 -14.95 -0.27
N ASN A 70 9.48 -15.54 0.56
CA ASN A 70 10.92 -15.36 0.47
C ASN A 70 11.56 -16.62 -0.07
N LYS A 71 12.15 -16.51 -1.27
CA LYS A 71 12.81 -17.64 -1.94
C LYS A 71 14.24 -17.86 -1.47
N GLU A 72 14.88 -16.85 -0.90
CA GLU A 72 16.28 -16.91 -0.49
C GLU A 72 16.47 -17.71 0.80
N ASN A 73 15.64 -17.47 1.80
CA ASN A 73 15.76 -18.09 3.11
C ASN A 73 14.70 -19.17 3.42
N GLY A 74 13.74 -19.35 2.52
CA GLY A 74 12.68 -20.35 2.68
C GLY A 74 11.66 -20.04 3.79
N VAL A 75 11.61 -18.80 4.28
CA VAL A 75 10.64 -18.35 5.29
C VAL A 75 9.64 -17.41 4.63
N ASN A 76 8.38 -17.77 4.64
CA ASN A 76 7.30 -16.88 4.26
C ASN A 76 6.83 -16.08 5.47
N LEU A 77 6.29 -14.90 5.23
CA LEU A 77 5.64 -14.12 6.27
C LEU A 77 4.17 -13.95 5.92
N ARG A 78 3.32 -14.51 6.76
CA ARG A 78 1.87 -14.31 6.65
C ARG A 78 1.43 -13.15 7.53
N ILE A 79 0.58 -12.29 7.00
CA ILE A 79 0.02 -11.13 7.68
C ILE A 79 -1.50 -11.20 7.57
N GLN A 80 -2.17 -11.19 8.71
CA GLN A 80 -3.62 -11.31 8.79
C GLN A 80 -4.23 -10.15 9.55
N THR A 81 -5.42 -9.76 9.12
CA THR A 81 -6.22 -8.75 9.81
C THR A 81 -7.71 -9.01 9.64
N ALA A 82 -8.50 -8.60 10.61
CA ALA A 82 -9.96 -8.55 10.53
C ALA A 82 -10.47 -7.12 10.22
N ASP A 83 -9.59 -6.13 10.25
CA ASP A 83 -9.94 -4.71 10.23
C ASP A 83 -10.02 -4.11 8.81
N MET A 84 -9.89 -4.93 7.77
CA MET A 84 -10.02 -4.49 6.37
C MET A 84 -9.14 -3.29 6.00
N VAL A 85 -7.90 -3.31 6.45
CA VAL A 85 -6.93 -2.27 6.12
C VAL A 85 -6.61 -2.25 4.62
N SER A 86 -6.14 -1.14 4.12
CA SER A 86 -5.48 -1.13 2.81
C SER A 86 -4.00 -1.46 2.94
N PHE A 87 -3.40 -1.92 1.85
CA PHE A 87 -1.97 -2.20 1.83
C PHE A 87 -1.34 -1.84 0.49
N SER A 88 -0.07 -1.50 0.54
CA SER A 88 0.80 -1.36 -0.63
C SER A 88 2.17 -1.97 -0.36
N LEU A 89 2.79 -2.53 -1.40
CA LEU A 89 4.09 -3.20 -1.35
C LEU A 89 4.97 -2.67 -2.48
N SER A 90 6.23 -2.39 -2.18
CA SER A 90 7.14 -1.83 -3.17
C SER A 90 8.60 -2.08 -2.81
N HIS A 91 9.48 -2.16 -3.83
CA HIS A 91 10.93 -2.05 -3.69
C HIS A 91 11.43 -0.61 -3.79
N TYR A 92 10.54 0.36 -3.82
CA TYR A 92 10.87 1.78 -3.82
C TYR A 92 10.55 2.40 -2.47
N ASN A 93 11.47 3.19 -1.95
CA ASN A 93 11.26 3.92 -0.71
C ASN A 93 10.54 5.24 -1.02
N GLU A 94 9.38 5.46 -0.41
CA GLU A 94 8.63 6.72 -0.58
C GLU A 94 9.44 7.96 -0.18
N LEU A 95 10.43 7.81 0.69
CA LEU A 95 11.30 8.91 1.09
C LEU A 95 12.23 9.37 -0.04
N ASP A 96 12.47 8.55 -1.06
CA ASP A 96 13.36 8.90 -2.15
C ASP A 96 12.78 9.99 -3.06
N TRP A 97 11.45 10.07 -3.17
CA TRP A 97 10.79 11.12 -3.97
C TRP A 97 10.12 12.22 -3.16
N ASN A 98 9.84 11.99 -1.88
CA ASN A 98 9.11 12.98 -1.06
C ASN A 98 9.98 14.16 -0.57
N HIS A 99 11.30 14.05 -0.55
CA HIS A 99 12.15 15.00 0.19
C HIS A 99 13.19 15.78 -0.62
N LYS A 100 13.54 15.40 -1.83
CA LYS A 100 14.78 15.91 -2.44
C LYS A 100 14.63 16.72 -3.72
N THR A 101 13.51 16.62 -4.39
CA THR A 101 13.34 17.29 -5.67
C THR A 101 11.90 17.69 -5.85
N HIS A 102 11.67 18.81 -6.48
CA HIS A 102 10.36 19.11 -7.00
C HIS A 102 9.85 17.88 -7.73
N TYR A 103 8.80 17.24 -7.26
CA TYR A 103 8.18 16.04 -7.81
C TYR A 103 7.97 16.11 -9.33
N THR A 104 7.95 17.31 -9.91
CA THR A 104 7.82 17.56 -11.35
C THR A 104 9.08 17.25 -12.16
N LYS A 105 10.22 16.97 -11.52
CA LYS A 105 11.50 16.71 -12.19
C LYS A 105 11.98 15.26 -12.06
N LEU A 106 11.30 14.46 -11.26
CA LEU A 106 11.65 13.07 -11.04
C LEU A 106 10.76 12.19 -11.92
N HIS A 107 11.37 11.32 -12.70
CA HIS A 107 10.68 10.30 -13.45
C HIS A 107 10.80 8.94 -12.76
N TRP A 108 9.89 8.04 -13.04
CA TRP A 108 9.91 6.69 -12.51
C TRP A 108 11.24 5.96 -12.76
N ALA A 109 11.83 6.17 -13.94
CA ALA A 109 13.12 5.58 -14.31
C ALA A 109 14.30 6.07 -13.48
N ASP A 110 14.13 7.18 -12.76
CA ASP A 110 15.19 7.77 -11.92
C ASP A 110 15.16 7.22 -10.49
N LEU A 111 14.16 6.39 -10.15
CA LEU A 111 14.04 5.82 -8.81
C LEU A 111 15.01 4.66 -8.59
N THR A 112 15.54 4.60 -7.39
CA THR A 112 16.38 3.49 -6.96
C THR A 112 15.51 2.32 -6.50
N ILE A 113 15.75 1.15 -7.11
CA ILE A 113 15.17 -0.11 -6.63
C ILE A 113 16.01 -0.60 -5.45
N HIS A 114 15.39 -0.77 -4.31
CA HIS A 114 16.04 -1.30 -3.11
C HIS A 114 15.86 -2.82 -3.02
N PRO A 115 16.82 -3.55 -2.42
CA PRO A 115 16.64 -4.98 -2.16
C PRO A 115 15.61 -5.24 -1.05
N GLN A 116 15.36 -4.26 -0.18
CA GLN A 116 14.35 -4.35 0.87
C GLN A 116 12.95 -4.20 0.29
N LEU A 117 11.97 -4.78 0.98
CA LEU A 117 10.57 -4.56 0.70
C LEU A 117 10.01 -3.49 1.64
N PHE A 118 9.38 -2.47 1.09
CA PHE A 118 8.63 -1.45 1.83
C PHE A 118 7.15 -1.77 1.73
N ALA A 119 6.47 -1.72 2.86
CA ALA A 119 5.06 -2.01 2.96
C ALA A 119 4.34 -0.92 3.76
N HIS A 120 3.13 -0.62 3.36
CA HIS A 120 2.21 0.17 4.15
C HIS A 120 0.96 -0.65 4.44
N PHE A 121 0.46 -0.51 5.67
CA PHE A 121 -0.81 -1.07 6.11
C PHE A 121 -1.60 0.07 6.74
N ASP A 122 -2.60 0.57 6.02
CA ASP A 122 -3.33 1.76 6.42
C ASP A 122 -4.75 1.41 6.84
N TYR A 123 -5.10 1.75 8.07
CA TYR A 123 -6.47 1.66 8.55
C TYR A 123 -7.39 2.61 7.79
N TRP A 124 -6.85 3.79 7.48
CA TRP A 124 -7.55 4.80 6.73
C TRP A 124 -6.69 5.36 5.60
N GLN A 125 -7.27 5.42 4.41
CA GLN A 125 -6.71 6.14 3.29
C GLN A 125 -7.80 7.00 2.66
N ARG A 126 -7.47 8.27 2.40
CA ARG A 126 -8.30 9.17 1.64
C ARG A 126 -8.41 8.72 0.19
N GLY A 127 -9.54 8.94 -0.46
CA GLY A 127 -9.66 8.81 -1.90
C GLY A 127 -8.62 9.64 -2.64
N ILE A 128 -8.19 9.19 -3.81
CA ILE A 128 -7.16 9.88 -4.60
C ILE A 128 -7.66 11.20 -5.19
N GLY A 129 -8.96 11.42 -5.17
CA GLY A 129 -9.62 12.61 -5.68
C GLY A 129 -9.57 12.65 -7.20
N ASN A 130 -10.25 13.57 -7.81
CA ASN A 130 -9.96 13.88 -9.21
C ASN A 130 -11.05 14.56 -9.97
N ASN A 131 -11.68 15.52 -9.36
CA ASN A 131 -12.60 16.36 -10.09
C ASN A 131 -11.93 17.61 -10.65
N SER A 132 -10.63 17.85 -10.33
CA SER A 132 -9.90 18.95 -10.95
C SER A 132 -8.38 18.73 -10.96
N CYS A 133 -7.74 19.26 -12.00
CA CYS A 133 -6.32 19.05 -12.27
C CYS A 133 -5.35 19.69 -11.27
N PHE A 134 -5.75 20.56 -10.39
CA PHE A 134 -4.83 21.29 -9.52
C PHE A 134 -5.39 21.55 -8.12
N SER A 135 -6.51 20.97 -7.76
CA SER A 135 -7.09 21.12 -6.44
C SER A 135 -7.21 19.79 -5.74
N ASP A 136 -7.12 19.85 -4.45
CA ASP A 136 -7.26 18.72 -3.53
C ASP A 136 -8.76 18.40 -3.37
N CYS A 137 -9.39 17.92 -4.44
CA CYS A 137 -10.81 17.63 -4.50
C CYS A 137 -11.07 16.14 -4.30
N CYS A 138 -11.56 15.81 -3.13
CA CYS A 138 -12.13 14.50 -2.84
C CYS A 138 -13.58 14.67 -2.42
N LEU A 139 -14.46 13.76 -2.83
CA LEU A 139 -15.83 13.80 -2.34
C LEU A 139 -15.85 13.58 -0.83
N PRO A 140 -16.72 14.25 -0.07
CA PRO A 140 -16.71 14.20 1.40
C PRO A 140 -16.71 12.80 2.00
N HIS A 141 -17.39 11.85 1.39
CA HIS A 141 -17.46 10.47 1.88
C HIS A 141 -16.17 9.64 1.62
N TYR A 142 -15.24 10.15 0.81
CA TYR A 142 -13.92 9.57 0.61
C TYR A 142 -12.82 10.34 1.35
N GLU A 143 -13.18 11.43 2.02
CA GLU A 143 -12.27 12.14 2.90
C GLU A 143 -11.98 11.34 4.17
N THR A 144 -10.85 11.65 4.82
CA THR A 144 -10.61 11.09 6.14
C THR A 144 -11.64 11.62 7.12
N PRO A 145 -12.07 10.82 8.12
CA PRO A 145 -13.01 11.28 9.14
C PRO A 145 -12.45 12.42 10.01
N TYR A 146 -11.18 12.77 9.84
CA TYR A 146 -10.47 13.77 10.64
C TYR A 146 -9.82 14.85 9.76
N PRO A 147 -10.60 15.72 9.11
CA PRO A 147 -10.05 16.83 8.35
C PRO A 147 -9.44 17.88 9.30
N GLY A 148 -8.12 17.92 9.36
CA GLY A 148 -7.38 19.06 9.87
C GLY A 148 -7.22 19.23 11.39
N ASN A 149 -8.05 18.62 12.22
CA ASN A 149 -7.97 18.75 13.68
C ASN A 149 -8.05 17.40 14.39
N TRP A 150 -6.94 16.92 14.91
CA TRP A 150 -6.87 15.74 15.75
C TRP A 150 -7.43 15.93 17.17
N GLN A 151 -7.79 17.15 17.53
CA GLN A 151 -8.38 17.44 18.84
C GLN A 151 -9.78 16.83 18.91
N GLY A 152 -9.91 15.77 19.67
CA GLY A 152 -11.16 15.02 19.84
C GLY A 152 -11.37 13.88 18.85
N ALA A 153 -10.35 13.49 18.06
CA ALA A 153 -10.41 12.27 17.29
C ALA A 153 -10.51 11.06 18.20
N GLU A 154 -11.43 10.15 17.90
CA GLU A 154 -11.45 8.84 18.54
C GLU A 154 -10.16 8.07 18.22
N GLU A 155 -9.72 7.22 19.14
CA GLU A 155 -8.59 6.35 18.92
C GLU A 155 -8.89 5.38 17.78
N LEU A 156 -8.04 5.39 16.74
CA LEU A 156 -8.12 4.44 15.63
C LEU A 156 -7.25 3.23 15.97
N THR A 157 -7.88 2.11 16.21
CA THR A 157 -7.20 0.85 16.54
C THR A 157 -7.43 -0.18 15.44
N TYR A 158 -6.37 -0.84 15.00
CA TYR A 158 -6.44 -2.00 14.13
C TYR A 158 -5.36 -3.01 14.51
N THR A 159 -5.56 -4.26 14.10
CA THR A 159 -4.68 -5.35 14.46
C THR A 159 -4.11 -6.03 13.24
N LEU A 160 -2.77 -6.14 13.19
CA LEU A 160 -2.05 -6.97 12.23
C LEU A 160 -1.41 -8.14 12.98
N ARG A 161 -1.63 -9.34 12.51
CA ARG A 161 -1.00 -10.55 13.03
C ARG A 161 0.06 -11.03 12.07
N PHE A 162 1.32 -11.06 12.50
CA PHE A 162 2.47 -11.52 11.74
C PHE A 162 2.79 -12.97 12.11
N ILE A 163 2.85 -13.86 11.13
CA ILE A 163 3.05 -15.30 11.33
C ILE A 163 4.16 -15.76 10.38
N PRO A 164 5.37 -16.05 10.89
CA PRO A 164 6.40 -16.67 10.06
C PRO A 164 6.02 -18.12 9.76
N GLU A 165 6.16 -18.51 8.50
CA GLU A 165 5.87 -19.87 8.02
C GLU A 165 7.09 -20.42 7.28
N LEU A 166 7.52 -21.63 7.60
CA LEU A 166 8.55 -22.32 6.83
C LEU A 166 7.96 -22.81 5.51
N ASN A 167 8.68 -22.63 4.42
CA ASN A 167 8.34 -23.28 3.16
C ASN A 167 8.35 -24.79 3.36
N LYS A 168 7.21 -25.43 3.17
CA LYS A 168 7.18 -26.90 3.10
C LYS A 168 8.00 -27.30 1.87
N LYS A 169 9.05 -28.04 2.11
CA LYS A 169 9.83 -28.69 1.05
C LYS A 169 8.96 -29.67 0.26
#